data_f4f2b96330a345df2ad1b196e3cd9727
#
_entry.id   f4f2b96330a345df2ad1b196e3cd9727
#
_cell.length_a   1.000
_cell.length_b   1.000
_cell.length_c   1.000
_cell.angle_alpha   90.00
_cell.angle_beta   90.00
_cell.angle_gamma   90.00
#
_symmetry.space_group_name_H-M   'P 1'
#
loop_
_entity.id
_entity.type
_entity.pdbx_description
1 polymer ?
#
loop_
_entity_poly.entity_id
_entity_poly.type
_entity_poly.pdbx_seq_one_letter_code
_entity_poly.pdbx_strand_id
1 'polypeptide(L)'
;MPEIPAAPADAGLVPADEYQLPAVPASAGALIFDRRGRLLILRPTYKSGWTIPGGVMEADGETPWQACQREVREECGLHLTSGTLVCMDFRLRREGNPGGIRFLFDCGSLPDSALTGIVLQAEELSDSQLAPMREALQLLRKPIRRRVRAVRARSGAPRNHPLVYHENGRPAARS
;
A
#
# COMPACT_ATOMS: atom_id res chain seq x y z
N MET A 1 6.41 27.37 -31.38
CA MET A 1 6.66 26.14 -30.61
C MET A 1 8.15 26.00 -30.46
N PRO A 2 8.74 26.06 -29.25
CA PRO A 2 10.16 25.76 -29.10
C PRO A 2 10.38 24.27 -29.29
N GLU A 3 11.29 23.91 -30.16
CA GLU A 3 11.73 22.53 -30.36
C GLU A 3 12.40 22.02 -29.08
N ILE A 4 11.92 20.86 -28.60
CA ILE A 4 12.57 20.12 -27.54
C ILE A 4 13.84 19.50 -28.16
N PRO A 5 15.06 19.82 -27.68
CA PRO A 5 16.27 19.20 -28.21
C PRO A 5 16.22 17.69 -28.01
N ALA A 6 16.48 16.95 -29.07
CA ALA A 6 16.61 15.50 -29.00
C ALA A 6 17.67 15.12 -27.95
N ALA A 7 17.33 14.19 -27.07
CA ALA A 7 18.29 13.65 -26.13
C ALA A 7 19.50 13.06 -26.89
N PRO A 8 20.74 13.24 -26.39
CA PRO A 8 21.91 12.67 -27.03
C PRO A 8 21.77 11.14 -27.10
N ALA A 9 21.90 10.60 -28.30
CA ALA A 9 21.69 9.19 -28.63
C ALA A 9 22.76 8.24 -28.06
N ASP A 10 23.68 8.71 -27.25
CA ASP A 10 24.79 7.90 -26.73
C ASP A 10 25.30 8.41 -25.37
N ALA A 11 24.41 8.54 -24.41
CA ALA A 11 24.82 8.46 -23.01
C ALA A 11 25.08 6.97 -22.77
N GLY A 12 26.34 6.53 -22.91
CA GLY A 12 26.76 5.18 -22.66
C GLY A 12 26.14 4.70 -21.36
N LEU A 13 25.30 3.66 -21.45
CA LEU A 13 24.73 3.02 -20.27
C LEU A 13 25.92 2.52 -19.45
N VAL A 14 26.23 3.23 -18.38
CA VAL A 14 27.21 2.76 -17.40
C VAL A 14 26.72 1.41 -16.90
N PRO A 15 27.55 0.36 -16.91
CA PRO A 15 27.15 -0.96 -16.45
C PRO A 15 26.50 -0.88 -15.05
N ALA A 16 25.42 -1.64 -14.83
CA ALA A 16 24.63 -1.58 -13.59
C ALA A 16 25.44 -1.94 -12.32
N ASP A 17 26.57 -2.59 -12.47
CA ASP A 17 27.54 -2.94 -11.43
C ASP A 17 28.45 -1.76 -10.99
N GLU A 18 28.55 -0.69 -11.78
CA GLU A 18 29.28 0.53 -11.40
C GLU A 18 28.42 1.52 -10.58
N TYR A 19 27.09 1.34 -10.53
CA TYR A 19 26.22 2.19 -9.74
C TYR A 19 25.83 1.51 -8.42
N GLN A 20 26.28 2.01 -7.29
CA GLN A 20 25.68 1.69 -6.00
C GLN A 20 24.31 2.38 -5.87
N LEU A 21 23.30 1.78 -6.49
CA LEU A 21 21.91 2.25 -6.32
C LEU A 21 21.43 1.96 -4.91
N PRO A 22 20.69 2.89 -4.27
CA PRO A 22 20.12 2.63 -2.95
C PRO A 22 19.07 1.51 -3.05
N ALA A 23 19.31 0.37 -2.40
CA ALA A 23 18.31 -0.67 -2.23
C ALA A 23 17.27 -0.21 -1.17
N VAL A 24 16.08 0.16 -1.62
CA VAL A 24 15.00 0.64 -0.76
C VAL A 24 13.88 -0.40 -0.75
N PRO A 25 13.63 -1.10 0.38
CA PRO A 25 12.52 -2.04 0.47
C PRO A 25 11.19 -1.38 0.16
N ALA A 26 10.37 -2.03 -0.66
CA ALA A 26 9.05 -1.54 -1.00
C ALA A 26 7.97 -2.53 -0.54
N SER A 27 6.77 -2.02 -0.25
CA SER A 27 5.61 -2.86 0.04
C SER A 27 4.34 -2.20 -0.46
N ALA A 28 3.33 -3.00 -0.74
CA ALA A 28 2.04 -2.55 -1.18
C ALA A 28 0.92 -3.09 -0.28
N GLY A 29 -0.16 -2.33 -0.15
CA GLY A 29 -1.32 -2.74 0.62
C GLY A 29 -2.61 -2.20 0.02
N ALA A 30 -3.72 -2.87 0.35
CA ALA A 30 -5.05 -2.61 -0.17
C ALA A 30 -6.00 -2.03 0.89
N LEU A 31 -6.74 -1.00 0.51
CA LEU A 31 -7.98 -0.62 1.18
C LEU A 31 -9.13 -1.28 0.44
N ILE A 32 -9.76 -2.26 1.08
CA ILE A 32 -10.88 -3.03 0.55
C ILE A 32 -12.08 -2.77 1.46
N PHE A 33 -13.20 -2.41 0.85
CA PHE A 33 -14.43 -2.10 1.58
C PHE A 33 -15.54 -3.08 1.22
N ASP A 34 -16.51 -3.18 2.10
CA ASP A 34 -17.82 -3.73 1.74
C ASP A 34 -18.77 -2.63 1.23
N ARG A 35 -19.97 -3.02 0.81
CA ARG A 35 -21.00 -2.09 0.33
C ARG A 35 -21.50 -1.11 1.39
N ARG A 36 -21.23 -1.38 2.67
CA ARG A 36 -21.56 -0.49 3.81
C ARG A 36 -20.40 0.44 4.17
N GLY A 37 -19.28 0.38 3.43
CA GLY A 37 -18.09 1.18 3.67
C GLY A 37 -17.26 0.73 4.88
N ARG A 38 -17.43 -0.54 5.33
CA ARG A 38 -16.56 -1.14 6.35
C ARG A 38 -15.27 -1.61 5.72
N LEU A 39 -14.15 -1.33 6.37
CA LEU A 39 -12.80 -1.67 5.91
C LEU A 39 -12.45 -3.10 6.31
N LEU A 40 -11.90 -3.88 5.38
CA LEU A 40 -11.29 -5.16 5.67
C LEU A 40 -9.97 -4.95 6.40
N ILE A 41 -9.87 -5.50 7.60
CA ILE A 41 -8.66 -5.54 8.42
C ILE A 41 -8.32 -6.98 8.79
N LEU A 42 -7.01 -7.26 8.93
CA LEU A 42 -6.46 -8.59 9.18
C LEU A 42 -5.68 -8.58 10.48
N ARG A 43 -5.67 -9.71 11.19
CA ARG A 43 -4.92 -9.90 12.41
C ARG A 43 -3.73 -10.83 12.19
N PRO A 44 -2.49 -10.32 12.16
CA PRO A 44 -1.30 -11.14 12.03
C PRO A 44 -1.08 -12.05 13.23
N THR A 45 -0.50 -13.24 13.00
CA THR A 45 -0.11 -14.19 14.06
C THR A 45 1.15 -13.76 14.79
N TYR A 46 2.10 -13.12 14.11
CA TYR A 46 3.47 -12.84 14.56
C TYR A 46 3.67 -11.43 15.15
N LYS A 47 2.63 -10.62 15.23
CA LYS A 47 2.70 -9.26 15.82
C LYS A 47 1.33 -8.81 16.32
N SER A 48 1.32 -7.98 17.37
CA SER A 48 0.10 -7.43 17.94
C SER A 48 -0.56 -6.37 17.04
N GLY A 49 -1.89 -6.25 17.16
CA GLY A 49 -2.72 -5.27 16.47
C GLY A 49 -3.10 -5.70 15.07
N TRP A 50 -3.97 -4.91 14.45
CA TRP A 50 -4.54 -5.17 13.13
C TRP A 50 -3.79 -4.46 12.02
N THR A 51 -3.85 -5.02 10.83
CA THR A 51 -3.28 -4.50 9.58
C THR A 51 -4.36 -4.44 8.49
N ILE A 52 -3.98 -3.99 7.32
CA ILE A 52 -4.73 -4.16 6.07
C ILE A 52 -4.05 -5.25 5.25
N PRO A 53 -4.70 -5.87 4.27
CA PRO A 53 -4.06 -6.79 3.34
C PRO A 53 -2.87 -6.14 2.64
N GLY A 54 -1.77 -6.90 2.48
CA GLY A 54 -0.58 -6.46 1.79
C GLY A 54 0.74 -6.78 2.47
N GLY A 55 1.82 -6.80 1.69
CA GLY A 55 3.15 -7.18 2.13
C GLY A 55 4.28 -6.56 1.33
N VAL A 56 5.44 -7.21 1.36
CA VAL A 56 6.68 -6.74 0.73
C VAL A 56 6.69 -7.12 -0.75
N MET A 57 7.16 -6.21 -1.60
CA MET A 57 7.38 -6.49 -3.02
C MET A 57 8.52 -7.51 -3.20
N GLU A 58 8.37 -8.40 -4.16
CA GLU A 58 9.41 -9.32 -4.56
C GLU A 58 10.44 -8.66 -5.48
N ALA A 59 11.66 -9.21 -5.53
CA ALA A 59 12.78 -8.62 -6.26
C ALA A 59 12.86 -9.07 -7.74
N ASP A 60 11.81 -9.71 -8.25
CA ASP A 60 11.72 -10.28 -9.60
C ASP A 60 11.22 -9.29 -10.68
N GLY A 61 11.12 -8.00 -10.33
CA GLY A 61 10.57 -6.96 -11.21
C GLY A 61 9.09 -6.68 -10.98
N GLU A 62 8.52 -7.21 -9.89
CA GLU A 62 7.13 -6.98 -9.51
C GLU A 62 6.84 -5.48 -9.32
N THR A 63 5.75 -4.99 -9.91
CA THR A 63 5.28 -3.62 -9.68
C THR A 63 4.51 -3.51 -8.36
N PRO A 64 4.39 -2.29 -7.77
CA PRO A 64 3.60 -2.11 -6.54
C PRO A 64 2.14 -2.58 -6.64
N TRP A 65 1.53 -2.48 -7.83
CA TRP A 65 0.18 -2.98 -8.04
C TRP A 65 0.13 -4.52 -8.09
N GLN A 66 1.07 -5.14 -8.77
CA GLN A 66 1.17 -6.61 -8.80
C GLN A 66 1.42 -7.18 -7.40
N ALA A 67 2.31 -6.56 -6.60
CA ALA A 67 2.52 -6.93 -5.20
C ALA A 67 1.22 -6.84 -4.39
N CYS A 68 0.45 -5.75 -4.55
CA CYS A 68 -0.83 -5.58 -3.89
C CYS A 68 -1.82 -6.71 -4.26
N GLN A 69 -1.90 -7.06 -5.55
CA GLN A 69 -2.77 -8.13 -6.03
C GLN A 69 -2.35 -9.51 -5.53
N ARG A 70 -1.04 -9.82 -5.56
CA ARG A 70 -0.48 -11.09 -5.09
C ARG A 70 -0.75 -11.27 -3.59
N GLU A 71 -0.37 -10.30 -2.78
CA GLU A 71 -0.55 -10.35 -1.33
C GLU A 71 -2.03 -10.50 -0.92
N VAL A 72 -2.93 -9.75 -1.55
CA VAL A 72 -4.37 -9.87 -1.27
C VAL A 72 -4.90 -11.26 -1.64
N ARG A 73 -4.40 -11.84 -2.72
CA ARG A 73 -4.76 -13.20 -3.12
C ARG A 73 -4.21 -14.24 -2.14
N GLU A 74 -2.96 -14.11 -1.71
CA GLU A 74 -2.29 -15.03 -0.78
C GLU A 74 -2.90 -14.93 0.62
N GLU A 75 -3.06 -13.72 1.14
CA GLU A 75 -3.56 -13.46 2.48
C GLU A 75 -5.07 -13.72 2.65
N CYS A 76 -5.87 -13.47 1.61
CA CYS A 76 -7.34 -13.46 1.71
C CYS A 76 -8.07 -14.32 0.67
N GLY A 77 -7.39 -14.88 -0.34
CA GLY A 77 -8.04 -15.54 -1.47
C GLY A 77 -8.82 -14.60 -2.40
N LEU A 78 -8.65 -13.28 -2.26
CA LEU A 78 -9.40 -12.28 -3.03
C LEU A 78 -8.67 -11.91 -4.33
N HIS A 79 -9.42 -11.69 -5.41
CA HIS A 79 -8.89 -11.24 -6.69
C HIS A 79 -9.25 -9.76 -6.92
N LEU A 80 -8.22 -8.91 -6.97
CA LEU A 80 -8.37 -7.49 -7.29
C LEU A 80 -8.16 -7.27 -8.78
N THR A 81 -9.09 -6.56 -9.43
CA THR A 81 -9.00 -6.20 -10.85
C THR A 81 -8.65 -4.73 -11.07
N SER A 82 -8.87 -3.89 -10.08
CA SER A 82 -8.59 -2.45 -10.15
C SER A 82 -8.24 -1.89 -8.77
N GLY A 83 -7.45 -0.82 -8.78
CA GLY A 83 -7.10 -0.06 -7.58
C GLY A 83 -6.48 1.28 -7.96
N THR A 84 -6.75 2.29 -7.17
CA THR A 84 -6.17 3.62 -7.33
C THR A 84 -5.09 3.83 -6.27
N LEU A 85 -3.89 4.23 -6.67
CA LEU A 85 -2.84 4.60 -5.73
C LEU A 85 -3.25 5.87 -4.97
N VAL A 86 -3.48 5.75 -3.66
CA VAL A 86 -3.98 6.85 -2.82
C VAL A 86 -2.98 7.36 -1.79
N CYS A 87 -1.95 6.57 -1.47
CA CYS A 87 -0.91 6.99 -0.55
C CYS A 87 0.44 6.37 -0.89
N MET A 88 1.49 7.19 -0.79
CA MET A 88 2.88 6.78 -0.80
C MET A 88 3.54 7.32 0.48
N ASP A 89 4.13 6.43 1.29
CA ASP A 89 4.78 6.79 2.56
C ASP A 89 6.23 6.33 2.54
N PHE A 90 7.16 7.26 2.42
CA PHE A 90 8.59 7.01 2.53
C PHE A 90 9.01 6.95 4.00
N ARG A 91 9.57 5.84 4.40
CA ARG A 91 10.06 5.64 5.77
C ARG A 91 11.57 5.63 5.81
N LEU A 92 12.13 6.54 6.56
CA LEU A 92 13.57 6.58 6.79
C LEU A 92 14.05 5.29 7.48
N ARG A 93 15.22 4.84 7.05
CA ARG A 93 15.95 3.77 7.73
C ARG A 93 16.29 4.19 9.15
N ARG A 94 16.15 3.26 10.09
CA ARG A 94 16.54 3.41 11.49
C ARG A 94 17.14 2.09 11.98
N GLU A 95 17.81 2.13 13.11
CA GLU A 95 18.28 0.90 13.77
C GLU A 95 17.14 -0.11 13.95
N GLY A 96 17.36 -1.35 13.54
CA GLY A 96 16.35 -2.41 13.57
C GLY A 96 15.16 -2.24 12.58
N ASN A 97 15.20 -1.22 11.70
CA ASN A 97 14.16 -1.00 10.70
C ASN A 97 14.77 -0.53 9.37
N PRO A 98 14.70 -1.33 8.31
CA PRO A 98 15.31 -0.98 7.01
C PRO A 98 14.64 0.23 6.34
N GLY A 99 13.53 0.74 6.86
CA GLY A 99 12.78 1.80 6.22
C GLY A 99 11.98 1.33 5.01
N GLY A 100 11.94 2.14 3.94
CA GLY A 100 11.39 1.76 2.65
C GLY A 100 10.17 2.56 2.21
N ILE A 101 9.63 2.23 1.05
CA ILE A 101 8.44 2.85 0.46
C ILE A 101 7.22 1.97 0.71
N ARG A 102 6.10 2.59 1.04
CA ARG A 102 4.82 1.93 1.27
C ARG A 102 3.76 2.51 0.33
N PHE A 103 3.31 1.70 -0.60
CA PHE A 103 2.22 2.02 -1.53
C PHE A 103 0.89 1.57 -0.94
N LEU A 104 -0.14 2.40 -1.04
CA LEU A 104 -1.48 2.07 -0.57
C LEU A 104 -2.48 2.34 -1.69
N PHE A 105 -3.19 1.29 -2.07
CA PHE A 105 -4.20 1.32 -3.12
C PHE A 105 -5.61 1.31 -2.52
N ASP A 106 -6.49 2.17 -3.02
CA ASP A 106 -7.93 2.06 -2.79
C ASP A 106 -8.51 1.13 -3.86
N CYS A 107 -8.96 -0.03 -3.42
CA CYS A 107 -9.52 -1.07 -4.28
C CYS A 107 -11.05 -1.04 -4.29
N GLY A 108 -11.65 -0.01 -3.69
CA GLY A 108 -13.09 0.17 -3.67
C GLY A 108 -13.85 -0.86 -2.85
N SER A 109 -15.11 -1.07 -3.21
CA SER A 109 -15.99 -2.01 -2.51
C SER A 109 -16.14 -3.31 -3.30
N LEU A 110 -15.90 -4.42 -2.62
CA LEU A 110 -16.15 -5.75 -3.15
C LEU A 110 -17.57 -6.25 -2.79
N PRO A 111 -18.16 -7.14 -3.61
CA PRO A 111 -19.46 -7.75 -3.30
C PRO A 111 -19.36 -8.63 -2.04
N ASP A 112 -20.47 -8.72 -1.31
CA ASP A 112 -20.53 -9.49 -0.06
C ASP A 112 -20.17 -10.98 -0.28
N SER A 113 -20.52 -11.54 -1.45
CA SER A 113 -20.16 -12.92 -1.82
C SER A 113 -18.65 -13.16 -1.89
N ALA A 114 -17.86 -12.19 -2.34
CA ALA A 114 -16.41 -12.29 -2.32
C ALA A 114 -15.87 -12.21 -0.88
N LEU A 115 -16.40 -11.29 -0.09
CA LEU A 115 -15.94 -11.04 1.28
C LEU A 115 -16.33 -12.16 2.26
N THR A 116 -17.42 -12.88 2.02
CA THR A 116 -17.78 -14.09 2.79
C THR A 116 -16.94 -15.30 2.43
N GLY A 117 -16.31 -15.30 1.25
CA GLY A 117 -15.44 -16.36 0.76
C GLY A 117 -13.96 -16.17 1.13
N ILE A 118 -13.61 -15.23 2.03
CA ILE A 118 -12.23 -15.02 2.45
C ILE A 118 -11.67 -16.29 3.09
N VAL A 119 -10.53 -16.75 2.54
CA VAL A 119 -9.71 -17.83 3.08
C VAL A 119 -8.39 -17.24 3.52
N LEU A 120 -8.14 -17.24 4.82
CA LEU A 120 -6.91 -16.67 5.39
C LEU A 120 -5.74 -17.64 5.25
N GLN A 121 -4.57 -17.10 4.98
CA GLN A 121 -3.29 -17.79 5.11
C GLN A 121 -2.98 -18.00 6.60
N ALA A 122 -3.31 -19.17 7.13
CA ALA A 122 -3.34 -19.47 8.56
C ALA A 122 -1.97 -19.31 9.26
N GLU A 123 -0.88 -19.48 8.52
CA GLU A 123 0.49 -19.31 9.01
C GLU A 123 0.78 -17.86 9.40
N GLU A 124 0.19 -16.91 8.69
CA GLU A 124 0.46 -15.49 8.87
C GLU A 124 -0.69 -14.72 9.54
N LEU A 125 -1.93 -15.20 9.38
CA LEU A 125 -3.14 -14.48 9.78
C LEU A 125 -4.05 -15.34 10.64
N SER A 126 -4.43 -14.81 11.78
CA SER A 126 -5.33 -15.49 12.74
C SER A 126 -6.78 -15.08 12.61
N ASP A 127 -7.08 -13.93 11.98
CA ASP A 127 -8.43 -13.40 11.94
C ASP A 127 -8.60 -12.32 10.86
N SER A 128 -9.84 -12.10 10.42
CA SER A 128 -10.23 -11.00 9.53
C SER A 128 -11.53 -10.36 10.00
N GLN A 129 -11.66 -9.06 9.80
CA GLN A 129 -12.85 -8.32 10.21
C GLN A 129 -13.19 -7.22 9.19
N LEU A 130 -14.49 -7.07 8.90
CA LEU A 130 -15.03 -5.88 8.25
C LEU A 130 -15.43 -4.88 9.34
N ALA A 131 -14.58 -3.88 9.58
CA ALA A 131 -14.76 -2.91 10.65
C ALA A 131 -15.27 -1.56 10.12
N PRO A 132 -16.26 -0.92 10.79
CA PRO A 132 -16.55 0.47 10.53
C PRO A 132 -15.30 1.32 10.66
N MET A 133 -15.13 2.35 9.81
CA MET A 133 -13.89 3.12 9.72
C MET A 133 -13.41 3.63 11.10
N ARG A 134 -14.32 4.08 11.97
CA ARG A 134 -13.98 4.56 13.32
C ARG A 134 -13.31 3.46 14.15
N GLU A 135 -13.84 2.26 14.10
CA GLU A 135 -13.33 1.08 14.81
C GLU A 135 -12.00 0.61 14.18
N ALA A 136 -11.97 0.49 12.85
CA ALA A 136 -10.74 0.14 12.13
C ALA A 136 -9.57 1.06 12.51
N LEU A 137 -9.80 2.37 12.61
CA LEU A 137 -8.76 3.32 13.02
C LEU A 137 -8.32 3.16 14.49
N GLN A 138 -9.11 2.54 15.35
CA GLN A 138 -8.67 2.20 16.71
C GLN A 138 -7.85 0.93 16.75
N LEU A 139 -8.23 -0.08 15.99
CA LEU A 139 -7.61 -1.39 15.94
C LEU A 139 -6.29 -1.41 15.15
N LEU A 140 -6.22 -0.66 14.06
CA LEU A 140 -5.05 -0.62 13.18
C LEU A 140 -3.79 -0.13 13.90
N ARG A 141 -2.67 -0.77 13.61
CA ARG A 141 -1.34 -0.37 14.08
C ARG A 141 -1.02 1.06 13.66
N LYS A 142 -0.34 1.80 14.52
CA LYS A 142 -0.09 3.24 14.38
C LYS A 142 0.40 3.71 13.00
N PRO A 143 1.36 3.04 12.31
CA PRO A 143 1.80 3.47 10.98
C PRO A 143 0.70 3.36 9.92
N ILE A 144 -0.05 2.25 9.91
CA ILE A 144 -1.13 1.99 8.97
C ILE A 144 -2.30 2.93 9.24
N ARG A 145 -2.70 3.07 10.51
CA ARG A 145 -3.75 4.00 10.94
C ARG A 145 -3.50 5.43 10.46
N ARG A 146 -2.25 5.92 10.49
CA ARG A 146 -1.89 7.26 10.02
C ARG A 146 -2.16 7.42 8.53
N ARG A 147 -1.75 6.44 7.71
CA ARG A 147 -1.98 6.46 6.26
C ARG A 147 -3.47 6.41 5.93
N VAL A 148 -4.20 5.46 6.53
CA VAL A 148 -5.65 5.30 6.33
C VAL A 148 -6.40 6.56 6.73
N ARG A 149 -6.05 7.17 7.86
CA ARG A 149 -6.65 8.45 8.31
C ARG A 149 -6.40 9.57 7.32
N ALA A 150 -5.17 9.69 6.79
CA ALA A 150 -4.83 10.74 5.83
C ALA A 150 -5.56 10.58 4.50
N VAL A 151 -5.69 9.35 4.01
CA VAL A 151 -6.48 9.04 2.81
C VAL A 151 -7.96 9.42 3.05
N ARG A 152 -8.55 9.00 4.17
CA ARG A 152 -9.95 9.31 4.49
C ARG A 152 -10.23 10.80 4.65
N ALA A 153 -9.32 11.57 5.22
CA ALA A 153 -9.48 13.01 5.36
C ALA A 153 -9.60 13.74 4.00
N ARG A 154 -9.19 13.09 2.90
CA ARG A 154 -9.25 13.62 1.54
C ARG A 154 -10.39 13.02 0.70
N SER A 155 -11.05 11.97 1.16
CA SER A 155 -12.13 11.26 0.44
C SER A 155 -13.42 12.09 0.28
N GLY A 156 -13.48 13.33 0.75
CA GLY A 156 -14.60 14.28 0.52
C GLY A 156 -14.40 15.23 -0.66
N ALA A 157 -13.25 15.18 -1.35
CA ALA A 157 -13.00 16.01 -2.53
C ALA A 157 -13.51 15.31 -3.82
N PRO A 158 -14.07 16.04 -4.80
CA PRO A 158 -14.62 15.43 -6.00
C PRO A 158 -13.52 14.73 -6.79
N ARG A 159 -13.74 13.45 -7.10
CA ARG A 159 -13.09 12.52 -8.05
C ARG A 159 -11.59 12.63 -8.40
N ASN A 160 -10.88 13.63 -7.92
CA ASN A 160 -9.45 13.80 -8.09
C ASN A 160 -8.79 13.70 -6.70
N HIS A 161 -8.70 12.47 -6.16
CA HIS A 161 -7.98 12.26 -4.91
C HIS A 161 -6.49 12.55 -5.14
N PRO A 162 -5.96 13.70 -4.70
CA PRO A 162 -4.53 13.92 -4.82
C PRO A 162 -3.82 12.83 -4.00
N LEU A 163 -2.84 12.18 -4.62
CA LEU A 163 -1.97 11.22 -3.95
C LEU A 163 -1.46 11.81 -2.63
N VAL A 164 -1.66 11.07 -1.55
CA VAL A 164 -1.10 11.43 -0.24
C VAL A 164 0.36 11.02 -0.22
N TYR A 165 1.26 12.00 -0.22
CA TYR A 165 2.68 11.72 0.02
C TYR A 165 3.04 12.01 1.48
N HIS A 166 3.61 11.02 2.14
CA HIS A 166 4.04 11.06 3.53
C HIS A 166 5.53 10.75 3.67
N GLU A 167 6.14 11.32 4.70
CA GLU A 167 7.43 10.90 5.22
C GLU A 167 7.27 10.50 6.68
N ASN A 168 7.64 9.26 7.01
CA ASN A 168 7.47 8.67 8.35
C ASN A 168 6.04 8.76 8.90
N GLY A 169 5.04 8.64 8.02
CA GLY A 169 3.62 8.68 8.36
C GLY A 169 3.08 10.07 8.67
N ARG A 170 3.78 11.13 8.23
CA ARG A 170 3.35 12.54 8.32
C ARG A 170 3.34 13.16 6.94
N PRO A 171 2.45 14.13 6.65
CA PRO A 171 2.53 14.88 5.41
C PRO A 171 3.94 15.45 5.23
N ALA A 172 4.54 15.25 4.06
CA ALA A 172 5.79 15.91 3.73
C ALA A 172 5.54 17.43 3.69
N ALA A 173 6.44 18.20 4.29
CA ALA A 173 6.39 19.65 4.18
C ALA A 173 6.52 20.02 2.70
N ARG A 174 5.56 20.77 2.17
CA ARG A 174 5.71 21.43 0.87
C ARG A 174 6.42 22.75 1.15
N SER A 175 7.61 22.90 0.64
CA SER A 175 8.30 24.18 0.53
C SER A 175 7.61 25.06 -0.50
#